data_1e90736d62d044b0573179519bb34d3c
#
_entry.id   1e90736d62d044b0573179519bb34d3c
#
_cell.length_a   1.000
_cell.length_b   1.000
_cell.length_c   1.000
_cell.angle_alpha   90.00
_cell.angle_beta   90.00
_cell.angle_gamma   90.00
#
_symmetry.space_group_name_H-M   'P 1'
#
loop_
_entity.id
_entity.type
_entity.pdbx_description
1 polymer ?
#
loop_
_entity_poly.entity_id
_entity_poly.type
_entity_poly.pdbx_seq_one_letter_code
_entity_poly.pdbx_strand_id
1 'polypeptide(L)'
;MKRNIYTLILWSVIIASVAVSCDSDDDGPAPVENPVEGLVKIREFSAAGSPYTVTLYNESGYLQLGYTRVYFAVTDRDGRFIDNAVLSAFPEMDMGMHKHSTPRAEITKVAGKALYETYYSFLMYSGQGNGKWYYDLKYTVGNVVDSVLDAEIEVRNVFRPDGTTERRVIQPLVANDESGQTYIVTLVEPLKPKIGVNDITAYIHVREDANTFPAVANFRLKLDPRMPSMENHSSPNNVDLTWDATDKIYRGKVNFTMTGYWKLNLILQNQQGETLYGNAVTDEVEASSLFFEVEF
;
A
#
# COMPACT_ATOMS: atom_id res chain seq x y z
N MET A 1 -13.85 -76.58 -45.77
CA MET A 1 -13.10 -76.84 -47.03
C MET A 1 -12.08 -75.71 -47.24
N LYS A 2 -10.81 -76.13 -47.41
CA LYS A 2 -9.63 -75.41 -47.97
C LYS A 2 -9.33 -73.97 -47.43
N ARG A 3 -8.39 -73.78 -46.53
CA ARG A 3 -6.90 -73.64 -46.69
C ARG A 3 -6.48 -72.71 -47.79
N ASN A 4 -5.81 -71.58 -47.44
CA ASN A 4 -4.48 -71.26 -47.93
C ASN A 4 -3.77 -70.22 -47.08
N ILE A 5 -2.54 -70.62 -46.70
CA ILE A 5 -1.51 -69.89 -45.97
C ILE A 5 -0.70 -69.12 -47.01
N TYR A 6 -0.41 -67.85 -46.76
CA TYR A 6 0.74 -67.18 -47.33
C TYR A 6 1.51 -66.45 -46.26
N THR A 7 2.68 -67.00 -45.98
CA THR A 7 3.75 -66.48 -45.17
C THR A 7 4.44 -65.32 -45.96
N LEU A 8 4.50 -64.17 -45.41
CA LEU A 8 5.35 -63.09 -45.92
C LEU A 8 6.35 -62.70 -44.84
N ILE A 9 7.61 -63.01 -45.09
CA ILE A 9 8.77 -62.63 -44.36
C ILE A 9 9.05 -61.15 -44.62
N LEU A 10 8.99 -60.33 -43.57
CA LEU A 10 9.39 -58.91 -43.70
C LEU A 10 10.72 -58.76 -42.94
N TRP A 11 11.73 -58.37 -43.68
CA TRP A 11 13.04 -58.01 -43.20
C TRP A 11 12.93 -56.73 -42.34
N SER A 12 13.36 -56.84 -41.07
CA SER A 12 13.49 -55.70 -40.19
C SER A 12 14.86 -55.04 -40.42
N VAL A 13 14.84 -53.89 -41.03
CA VAL A 13 16.04 -52.98 -41.07
C VAL A 13 16.02 -52.18 -39.78
N ILE A 14 16.97 -52.48 -38.87
CA ILE A 14 17.23 -51.71 -37.67
C ILE A 14 18.08 -50.51 -38.12
N ILE A 15 17.48 -49.31 -38.20
CA ILE A 15 18.15 -48.04 -38.28
C ILE A 15 18.48 -47.61 -36.86
N ALA A 16 19.73 -47.74 -36.44
CA ALA A 16 20.25 -47.15 -35.23
C ALA A 16 20.39 -45.63 -35.43
N SER A 17 19.40 -44.87 -34.95
CA SER A 17 19.48 -43.41 -34.83
C SER A 17 20.37 -43.09 -33.60
N VAL A 18 21.56 -42.64 -33.83
CA VAL A 18 22.43 -42.03 -32.83
C VAL A 18 21.81 -40.69 -32.50
N ALA A 19 21.10 -40.59 -31.36
CA ALA A 19 20.72 -39.32 -30.80
C ALA A 19 21.99 -38.66 -30.22
N VAL A 20 22.53 -37.71 -30.95
CA VAL A 20 23.50 -36.76 -30.37
C VAL A 20 22.68 -35.86 -29.44
N SER A 21 22.75 -36.12 -28.15
CA SER A 21 22.32 -35.20 -27.12
C SER A 21 23.34 -34.06 -27.12
N CYS A 22 22.99 -32.92 -27.69
CA CYS A 22 23.66 -31.68 -27.37
C CYS A 22 23.17 -31.26 -25.98
N ASP A 23 23.90 -31.63 -24.95
CA ASP A 23 23.90 -30.95 -23.68
C ASP A 23 24.54 -29.57 -23.93
N SER A 24 23.75 -28.60 -24.24
CA SER A 24 24.13 -27.20 -24.11
C SER A 24 23.81 -26.81 -22.67
N ASP A 25 24.75 -27.10 -21.78
CA ASP A 25 24.85 -26.39 -20.50
C ASP A 25 25.13 -24.92 -20.83
N ASP A 26 24.07 -24.20 -21.16
CA ASP A 26 24.12 -22.74 -21.23
C ASP A 26 23.97 -22.22 -19.79
N ASP A 27 24.99 -22.46 -18.97
CA ASP A 27 25.22 -21.81 -17.69
C ASP A 27 25.54 -20.31 -17.90
N GLY A 28 24.73 -19.64 -18.67
CA GLY A 28 24.72 -18.18 -18.65
C GLY A 28 24.34 -17.74 -17.22
N PRO A 29 24.99 -16.68 -16.67
CA PRO A 29 24.63 -16.18 -15.35
C PRO A 29 23.10 -15.93 -15.35
N ALA A 30 22.43 -16.46 -14.32
CA ALA A 30 20.99 -16.25 -14.15
C ALA A 30 20.67 -14.77 -14.35
N PRO A 31 19.59 -14.40 -15.06
CA PRO A 31 19.25 -13.01 -15.27
C PRO A 31 19.21 -12.29 -13.93
N VAL A 32 20.01 -11.23 -13.79
CA VAL A 32 19.98 -10.39 -12.59
C VAL A 32 18.59 -9.79 -12.52
N GLU A 33 17.77 -10.28 -11.58
CA GLU A 33 16.40 -9.80 -11.40
C GLU A 33 16.45 -8.29 -11.12
N ASN A 34 15.75 -7.50 -11.93
CA ASN A 34 15.63 -6.07 -11.70
C ASN A 34 14.70 -5.84 -10.49
N PRO A 35 15.21 -5.40 -9.33
CA PRO A 35 14.40 -5.32 -8.12
C PRO A 35 13.27 -4.29 -8.20
N VAL A 36 13.34 -3.35 -9.16
CA VAL A 36 12.35 -2.27 -9.36
C VAL A 36 11.44 -2.51 -10.57
N GLU A 37 11.39 -3.74 -11.09
CA GLU A 37 10.49 -4.07 -12.19
C GLU A 37 9.02 -3.83 -11.81
N GLY A 38 8.27 -3.16 -12.68
CA GLY A 38 6.87 -2.77 -12.44
C GLY A 38 6.69 -1.55 -11.53
N LEU A 39 7.76 -0.95 -11.02
CA LEU A 39 7.73 0.27 -10.23
C LEU A 39 8.09 1.50 -11.06
N VAL A 40 7.48 2.63 -10.73
CA VAL A 40 7.72 3.93 -11.37
C VAL A 40 8.54 4.80 -10.42
N LYS A 41 9.62 5.38 -10.95
CA LYS A 41 10.48 6.31 -10.21
C LYS A 41 9.72 7.59 -9.86
N ILE A 42 9.79 7.97 -8.59
CA ILE A 42 9.26 9.24 -8.08
C ILE A 42 10.37 10.27 -7.98
N ARG A 43 11.49 9.94 -7.31
CA ARG A 43 12.58 10.87 -7.03
C ARG A 43 13.89 10.16 -6.72
N GLU A 44 15.00 10.83 -7.01
CA GLU A 44 16.35 10.45 -6.58
C GLU A 44 16.87 11.38 -5.49
N PHE A 45 17.65 10.81 -4.57
CA PHE A 45 18.31 11.50 -3.47
C PHE A 45 19.78 11.12 -3.48
N SER A 46 20.67 12.11 -3.51
CA SER A 46 22.13 11.89 -3.45
C SER A 46 22.74 12.92 -2.51
N ALA A 47 23.44 12.46 -1.49
CA ALA A 47 24.24 13.34 -0.65
C ALA A 47 25.49 13.79 -1.41
N ALA A 48 25.96 15.02 -1.16
CA ALA A 48 27.12 15.59 -1.82
C ALA A 48 28.37 14.72 -1.54
N GLY A 49 29.00 14.22 -2.62
CA GLY A 49 30.20 13.37 -2.53
C GLY A 49 29.93 11.89 -2.23
N SER A 50 28.70 11.50 -1.93
CA SER A 50 28.35 10.10 -1.70
C SER A 50 28.63 9.22 -2.91
N PRO A 51 29.09 7.97 -2.72
CA PRO A 51 29.15 6.98 -3.78
C PRO A 51 27.79 6.34 -4.08
N TYR A 52 26.73 6.66 -3.31
CA TYR A 52 25.43 6.03 -3.39
C TYR A 52 24.33 7.02 -3.76
N THR A 53 23.32 6.52 -4.49
CA THR A 53 22.06 7.19 -4.79
C THR A 53 20.93 6.36 -4.22
N VAL A 54 19.99 7.03 -3.53
CA VAL A 54 18.73 6.41 -3.06
C VAL A 54 17.61 6.88 -3.96
N THR A 55 16.87 5.94 -4.53
CA THR A 55 15.74 6.26 -5.42
C THR A 55 14.44 5.78 -4.82
N LEU A 56 13.45 6.66 -4.78
CA LEU A 56 12.10 6.42 -4.31
C LEU A 56 11.21 5.97 -5.48
N TYR A 57 10.47 4.90 -5.29
CA TYR A 57 9.55 4.30 -6.26
C TYR A 57 8.19 4.00 -5.63
N ASN A 58 7.18 3.87 -6.46
CA ASN A 58 5.95 3.12 -6.19
C ASN A 58 5.30 2.67 -7.51
N GLU A 59 4.13 2.04 -7.44
CA GLU A 59 3.43 1.56 -8.64
C GLU A 59 2.85 2.70 -9.50
N SER A 60 2.52 3.87 -8.90
CA SER A 60 1.85 4.99 -9.58
C SER A 60 2.79 6.10 -10.05
N GLY A 61 4.02 6.17 -9.52
CA GLY A 61 4.99 7.23 -9.82
C GLY A 61 4.74 8.54 -9.06
N TYR A 62 3.87 8.55 -8.06
CA TYR A 62 3.60 9.72 -7.21
C TYR A 62 3.16 9.34 -5.80
N LEU A 63 3.33 10.25 -4.85
CA LEU A 63 2.77 10.16 -3.51
C LEU A 63 1.38 10.82 -3.50
N GLN A 64 0.47 10.31 -2.66
CA GLN A 64 -0.91 10.82 -2.60
C GLN A 64 -1.43 10.91 -1.17
N LEU A 65 -2.48 11.70 -0.99
CA LEU A 65 -3.25 11.80 0.24
C LEU A 65 -3.75 10.40 0.68
N GLY A 66 -3.68 10.12 1.98
CA GLY A 66 -4.01 8.82 2.55
C GLY A 66 -2.85 7.82 2.40
N TYR A 67 -3.19 6.55 2.23
CA TYR A 67 -2.21 5.47 2.15
C TYR A 67 -1.38 5.53 0.87
N THR A 68 -0.07 5.41 1.01
CA THR A 68 0.87 5.25 -0.10
C THR A 68 1.98 4.27 0.31
N ARG A 69 2.03 3.11 -0.34
CA ARG A 69 3.19 2.20 -0.25
C ARG A 69 4.30 2.76 -1.12
N VAL A 70 5.52 2.72 -0.62
CA VAL A 70 6.71 3.19 -1.33
C VAL A 70 7.85 2.21 -1.17
N TYR A 71 8.76 2.27 -2.14
CA TYR A 71 9.96 1.45 -2.19
C TYR A 71 11.17 2.34 -2.36
N PHE A 72 12.27 1.97 -1.71
CA PHE A 72 13.58 2.60 -1.88
C PHE A 72 14.53 1.59 -2.49
N ALA A 73 15.27 2.00 -3.51
CA ALA A 73 16.41 1.28 -4.02
C ALA A 73 17.67 2.12 -3.81
N VAL A 74 18.75 1.48 -3.39
CA VAL A 74 20.08 2.11 -3.26
C VAL A 74 20.96 1.58 -4.36
N THR A 75 21.63 2.47 -5.09
CA THR A 75 22.58 2.09 -6.14
C THR A 75 23.95 2.73 -5.89
N ASP A 76 25.01 2.04 -6.32
CA ASP A 76 26.35 2.60 -6.39
C ASP A 76 26.55 3.44 -7.68
N ARG A 77 27.77 3.97 -7.89
CA ARG A 77 28.12 4.77 -9.08
C ARG A 77 28.08 3.99 -10.39
N ASP A 78 28.18 2.67 -10.32
CA ASP A 78 28.09 1.78 -11.48
C ASP A 78 26.65 1.34 -11.76
N GLY A 79 25.67 1.80 -10.95
CA GLY A 79 24.27 1.44 -11.07
C GLY A 79 23.90 0.08 -10.47
N ARG A 80 24.80 -0.54 -9.69
CA ARG A 80 24.52 -1.81 -9.02
C ARG A 80 23.64 -1.57 -7.80
N PHE A 81 22.62 -2.39 -7.65
CA PHE A 81 21.71 -2.33 -6.48
C PHE A 81 22.42 -2.86 -5.22
N ILE A 82 22.23 -2.13 -4.12
CA ILE A 82 22.79 -2.43 -2.80
C ILE A 82 21.70 -3.08 -1.94
N ASP A 83 21.99 -4.27 -1.43
CA ASP A 83 21.01 -5.09 -0.70
C ASP A 83 21.21 -5.11 0.83
N ASN A 84 22.21 -4.41 1.33
CA ASN A 84 22.58 -4.35 2.75
C ASN A 84 22.58 -2.91 3.32
N ALA A 85 21.81 -2.02 2.73
CA ALA A 85 21.64 -0.66 3.26
C ALA A 85 20.69 -0.64 4.45
N VAL A 86 20.91 0.29 5.37
CA VAL A 86 19.96 0.69 6.43
C VAL A 86 19.44 2.06 6.07
N LEU A 87 18.12 2.21 6.00
CA LEU A 87 17.45 3.43 5.56
C LEU A 87 16.52 3.96 6.65
N SER A 88 16.45 5.27 6.77
CA SER A 88 15.42 5.99 7.52
C SER A 88 14.96 7.18 6.69
N ALA A 89 13.66 7.30 6.46
CA ALA A 89 13.06 8.43 5.75
C ALA A 89 11.93 9.00 6.61
N PHE A 90 12.08 10.26 6.98
CA PHE A 90 11.14 10.97 7.84
C PHE A 90 10.43 12.05 7.00
N PRO A 91 9.14 11.86 6.67
CA PRO A 91 8.35 12.89 6.02
C PRO A 91 7.88 13.92 7.05
N GLU A 92 8.09 15.21 6.77
CA GLU A 92 7.61 16.32 7.58
C GLU A 92 6.90 17.34 6.69
N MET A 93 5.71 17.79 7.10
CA MET A 93 5.02 18.90 6.47
C MET A 93 5.31 20.18 7.22
N ASP A 94 5.86 21.16 6.51
CA ASP A 94 6.08 22.51 7.01
C ASP A 94 4.93 23.41 6.59
N MET A 95 4.20 23.95 7.57
CA MET A 95 3.10 24.90 7.38
C MET A 95 3.49 26.33 7.82
N GLY A 96 4.79 26.57 7.99
CA GLY A 96 5.36 27.85 8.42
C GLY A 96 5.33 28.05 9.93
N MET A 97 4.14 28.03 10.54
CA MET A 97 4.01 28.25 12.00
C MET A 97 4.17 26.95 12.81
N HIS A 98 3.92 25.82 12.21
CA HIS A 98 4.06 24.51 12.84
C HIS A 98 4.42 23.45 11.79
N LYS A 99 5.04 22.38 12.26
CA LYS A 99 5.41 21.22 11.47
C LYS A 99 4.76 19.98 12.02
N HIS A 100 4.49 19.01 11.17
CA HIS A 100 4.01 17.70 11.57
C HIS A 100 4.44 16.61 10.59
N SER A 101 4.53 15.40 11.09
CA SER A 101 4.76 14.21 10.27
C SER A 101 3.44 13.49 9.99
N THR A 102 3.52 12.23 9.60
CA THR A 102 2.39 11.38 9.23
C THR A 102 2.62 9.96 9.72
N PRO A 103 1.55 9.15 9.94
CA PRO A 103 1.69 7.73 10.26
C PRO A 103 2.51 7.01 9.19
N ARG A 104 3.41 6.14 9.64
CA ARG A 104 4.32 5.37 8.80
C ARG A 104 4.78 4.09 9.47
N ALA A 105 5.25 3.13 8.67
CA ALA A 105 6.00 2.00 9.17
C ALA A 105 7.52 2.28 9.13
N GLU A 106 8.29 1.44 9.79
CA GLU A 106 9.73 1.37 9.58
C GLU A 106 10.04 0.87 8.17
N ILE A 107 11.18 1.31 7.62
CA ILE A 107 11.65 0.82 6.33
C ILE A 107 12.24 -0.57 6.53
N THR A 108 11.75 -1.56 5.81
CA THR A 108 12.20 -2.95 5.88
C THR A 108 12.67 -3.45 4.52
N LYS A 109 13.63 -4.39 4.49
CA LYS A 109 14.08 -5.01 3.26
C LYS A 109 13.00 -5.95 2.71
N VAL A 110 12.72 -5.85 1.42
CA VAL A 110 11.87 -6.80 0.71
C VAL A 110 12.61 -8.13 0.59
N ALA A 111 11.97 -9.24 1.00
CA ALA A 111 12.59 -10.54 0.98
C ALA A 111 13.09 -10.93 -0.43
N GLY A 112 14.34 -11.35 -0.54
CA GLY A 112 14.97 -11.79 -1.79
C GLY A 112 15.34 -10.67 -2.78
N LYS A 113 15.10 -9.38 -2.47
CA LYS A 113 15.38 -8.26 -3.38
C LYS A 113 16.31 -7.22 -2.75
N ALA A 114 17.09 -6.53 -3.59
CA ALA A 114 17.82 -5.31 -3.21
C ALA A 114 16.87 -4.10 -3.25
N LEU A 115 15.79 -4.19 -2.45
CA LEU A 115 14.71 -3.23 -2.39
C LEU A 115 14.22 -3.11 -0.94
N TYR A 116 13.80 -1.93 -0.54
CA TYR A 116 13.32 -1.62 0.80
C TYR A 116 11.95 -1.01 0.71
N GLU A 117 11.03 -1.39 1.60
CA GLU A 117 9.65 -0.91 1.57
C GLU A 117 9.20 -0.29 2.89
N THR A 118 8.27 0.63 2.77
CA THR A 118 7.47 1.17 3.85
C THR A 118 6.14 1.69 3.32
N TYR A 119 5.31 2.23 4.22
CA TYR A 119 4.15 3.02 3.83
C TYR A 119 4.07 4.33 4.61
N TYR A 120 3.36 5.28 4.03
CA TYR A 120 2.94 6.52 4.66
C TYR A 120 1.42 6.67 4.58
N SER A 121 0.80 7.26 5.61
CA SER A 121 -0.60 7.68 5.57
C SER A 121 -0.65 9.21 5.58
N PHE A 122 -0.44 9.83 4.43
CA PHE A 122 -0.39 11.29 4.34
C PHE A 122 -1.71 11.92 4.76
N LEU A 123 -1.65 12.79 5.77
CA LEU A 123 -2.81 13.44 6.37
C LEU A 123 -3.29 14.66 5.58
N MET A 124 -2.39 15.24 4.80
CA MET A 124 -2.62 16.43 3.97
C MET A 124 -1.86 16.29 2.64
N TYR A 125 -2.36 16.93 1.59
CA TYR A 125 -1.64 17.03 0.31
C TYR A 125 -0.81 18.31 0.24
N SER A 126 0.21 18.35 -0.63
CA SER A 126 1.06 19.53 -0.85
C SER A 126 0.24 20.72 -1.31
N GLY A 127 0.42 21.87 -0.66
CA GLY A 127 -0.35 23.10 -0.89
C GLY A 127 -1.60 23.26 -0.03
N GLN A 128 -2.08 22.22 0.63
CA GLN A 128 -3.17 22.34 1.59
C GLN A 128 -2.70 23.16 2.80
N GLY A 129 -3.39 24.28 3.10
CA GLY A 129 -2.96 25.21 4.15
C GLY A 129 -1.58 25.84 3.88
N ASN A 130 -1.17 25.99 2.61
CA ASN A 130 0.15 26.43 2.16
C ASN A 130 1.33 25.53 2.63
N GLY A 131 1.04 24.31 3.08
CA GLY A 131 2.06 23.39 3.58
C GLY A 131 2.84 22.72 2.45
N LYS A 132 4.10 22.41 2.74
CA LYS A 132 5.00 21.65 1.86
C LYS A 132 5.55 20.45 2.58
N TRP A 133 5.65 19.34 1.88
CA TRP A 133 6.25 18.11 2.41
C TRP A 133 7.73 18.03 2.07
N TYR A 134 8.52 17.56 3.03
CA TYR A 134 9.95 17.32 2.91
C TYR A 134 10.29 15.91 3.42
N TYR A 135 11.36 15.31 2.89
CA TYR A 135 12.00 14.12 3.45
C TYR A 135 13.32 14.48 4.07
N ASP A 136 13.52 13.99 5.30
CA ASP A 136 14.82 13.77 5.89
C ASP A 136 15.21 12.31 5.69
N LEU A 137 16.06 12.05 4.70
CA LEU A 137 16.54 10.73 4.36
C LEU A 137 17.93 10.51 4.93
N LYS A 138 18.11 9.42 5.69
CA LYS A 138 19.41 8.95 6.17
C LYS A 138 19.64 7.52 5.69
N TYR A 139 20.86 7.22 5.29
CA TYR A 139 21.21 5.87 4.85
C TYR A 139 22.63 5.49 5.25
N THR A 140 22.82 4.18 5.50
CA THR A 140 24.09 3.58 5.84
C THR A 140 24.36 2.40 4.92
N VAL A 141 25.53 2.36 4.28
CA VAL A 141 26.02 1.24 3.47
C VAL A 141 27.43 0.93 3.90
N GLY A 142 27.64 -0.20 4.56
CA GLY A 142 28.93 -0.52 5.18
C GLY A 142 29.36 0.54 6.19
N ASN A 143 30.47 1.22 5.93
CA ASN A 143 31.01 2.29 6.78
C ASN A 143 30.59 3.71 6.31
N VAL A 144 29.84 3.83 5.22
CA VAL A 144 29.38 5.12 4.69
C VAL A 144 28.05 5.45 5.34
N VAL A 145 27.98 6.62 6.00
CA VAL A 145 26.77 7.17 6.62
C VAL A 145 26.52 8.53 5.99
N ASP A 146 25.41 8.65 5.28
CA ASP A 146 25.04 9.86 4.55
C ASP A 146 23.59 10.28 4.83
N SER A 147 23.29 11.54 4.52
CA SER A 147 21.94 12.08 4.65
C SER A 147 21.62 13.11 3.58
N VAL A 148 20.35 13.18 3.21
CA VAL A 148 19.75 14.25 2.41
C VAL A 148 18.62 14.82 3.24
N LEU A 149 18.76 16.06 3.69
CA LEU A 149 17.80 16.73 4.56
C LEU A 149 16.97 17.73 3.75
N ASP A 150 15.78 18.04 4.24
CA ASP A 150 14.85 19.03 3.66
C ASP A 150 14.58 18.81 2.16
N ALA A 151 14.54 17.56 1.71
CA ALA A 151 14.27 17.25 0.31
C ALA A 151 12.78 17.39 0.02
N GLU A 152 12.37 18.49 -0.64
CA GLU A 152 10.95 18.75 -0.97
C GLU A 152 10.36 17.60 -1.80
N ILE A 153 9.19 17.09 -1.39
CA ILE A 153 8.41 16.06 -2.08
C ILE A 153 7.01 16.57 -2.35
N GLU A 154 6.38 16.06 -3.41
CA GLU A 154 5.00 16.37 -3.74
C GLU A 154 4.08 15.23 -3.30
N VAL A 155 3.08 15.56 -2.49
CA VAL A 155 1.95 14.67 -2.15
C VAL A 155 0.71 15.20 -2.86
N ARG A 156 0.16 14.43 -3.78
CA ARG A 156 -1.00 14.82 -4.58
C ARG A 156 -2.30 14.64 -3.82
N ASN A 157 -3.28 15.48 -4.13
CA ASN A 157 -4.65 15.23 -3.71
C ASN A 157 -5.27 14.08 -4.50
N VAL A 158 -6.25 13.40 -3.93
CA VAL A 158 -7.08 12.42 -4.62
C VAL A 158 -8.47 13.04 -4.80
N PHE A 159 -8.84 13.23 -6.06
CA PHE A 159 -10.12 13.85 -6.42
C PHE A 159 -11.12 12.82 -6.90
N ARG A 160 -12.37 13.03 -6.52
CA ARG A 160 -13.51 12.37 -7.14
C ARG A 160 -13.82 12.99 -8.51
N PRO A 161 -14.62 12.34 -9.36
CA PRO A 161 -15.04 12.89 -10.65
C PRO A 161 -15.71 14.26 -10.57
N ASP A 162 -16.37 14.58 -9.44
CA ASP A 162 -17.01 15.89 -9.21
C ASP A 162 -16.00 16.99 -8.81
N GLY A 163 -14.70 16.67 -8.71
CA GLY A 163 -13.62 17.58 -8.35
C GLY A 163 -13.44 17.81 -6.85
N THR A 164 -14.24 17.16 -6.00
CA THR A 164 -14.04 17.20 -4.55
C THR A 164 -12.97 16.20 -4.11
N THR A 165 -12.33 16.45 -2.96
CA THR A 165 -11.32 15.53 -2.40
C THR A 165 -11.99 14.24 -1.94
N GLU A 166 -11.45 13.09 -2.37
CA GLU A 166 -11.89 11.79 -1.90
C GLU A 166 -11.44 11.55 -0.46
N ARG A 167 -12.35 11.08 0.38
CA ARG A 167 -12.10 10.90 1.82
C ARG A 167 -11.48 9.53 2.09
N ARG A 168 -10.15 9.46 2.11
CA ARG A 168 -9.36 8.24 2.33
C ARG A 168 -8.62 8.18 3.66
N VAL A 169 -8.53 9.30 4.35
CA VAL A 169 -7.95 9.41 5.69
C VAL A 169 -8.82 10.30 6.56
N ILE A 170 -9.03 9.90 7.80
CA ILE A 170 -9.93 10.57 8.73
C ILE A 170 -9.23 10.67 10.07
N GLN A 171 -9.38 11.81 10.74
CA GLN A 171 -8.76 12.11 12.02
C GLN A 171 -9.84 12.39 13.08
N PRO A 172 -10.60 11.37 13.55
CA PRO A 172 -11.58 11.59 14.59
C PRO A 172 -10.90 11.95 15.92
N LEU A 173 -11.40 13.01 16.55
CA LEU A 173 -11.09 13.32 17.94
C LEU A 173 -12.15 12.63 18.82
N VAL A 174 -11.70 11.76 19.72
CA VAL A 174 -12.57 11.06 20.65
C VAL A 174 -12.69 11.89 21.95
N ALA A 175 -13.70 12.73 21.99
CA ALA A 175 -13.93 13.66 23.12
C ALA A 175 -14.46 12.98 24.39
N ASN A 176 -15.00 11.77 24.30
CA ASN A 176 -15.57 11.03 25.44
C ASN A 176 -14.58 10.05 26.09
N ASP A 177 -13.41 9.90 25.54
CA ASP A 177 -12.29 9.28 26.18
C ASP A 177 -11.65 10.33 27.11
N GLU A 178 -11.39 9.99 28.37
CA GLU A 178 -10.80 10.91 29.36
C GLU A 178 -9.49 11.55 28.88
N SER A 179 -8.85 10.96 27.85
CA SER A 179 -7.61 11.47 27.25
C SER A 179 -7.83 12.50 26.12
N GLY A 180 -9.03 12.62 25.54
CA GLY A 180 -9.28 13.45 24.36
C GLY A 180 -8.45 13.02 23.12
N GLN A 181 -8.23 11.72 22.95
CA GLN A 181 -7.29 11.14 22.01
C GLN A 181 -7.73 11.35 20.55
N THR A 182 -6.80 11.73 19.69
CA THR A 182 -7.00 11.77 18.24
C THR A 182 -6.53 10.47 17.60
N TYR A 183 -7.44 9.77 16.94
CA TYR A 183 -7.11 8.62 16.11
C TYR A 183 -6.98 9.04 14.64
N ILE A 184 -6.25 8.24 13.87
CA ILE A 184 -6.13 8.39 12.42
C ILE A 184 -6.54 7.07 11.81
N VAL A 185 -7.62 7.10 11.03
CA VAL A 185 -8.14 5.93 10.32
C VAL A 185 -7.85 6.13 8.84
N THR A 186 -7.09 5.21 8.24
CA THR A 186 -6.63 5.31 6.85
C THR A 186 -7.12 4.12 6.05
N LEU A 187 -7.85 4.36 4.96
CA LEU A 187 -8.22 3.32 3.98
C LEU A 187 -6.96 2.87 3.22
N VAL A 188 -6.75 1.56 3.15
CA VAL A 188 -5.66 0.94 2.37
C VAL A 188 -6.22 0.28 1.11
N GLU A 189 -7.14 -0.67 1.25
CA GLU A 189 -7.85 -1.32 0.15
C GLU A 189 -9.36 -1.09 0.27
N PRO A 190 -10.09 -1.09 -0.82
CA PRO A 190 -9.67 -1.36 -2.20
C PRO A 190 -9.05 -0.14 -2.89
N LEU A 191 -7.88 -0.31 -3.52
CA LEU A 191 -7.28 0.70 -4.40
C LEU A 191 -7.91 0.68 -5.80
N LYS A 192 -8.36 -0.50 -6.23
CA LYS A 192 -9.04 -0.73 -7.53
C LYS A 192 -10.33 -1.50 -7.26
N PRO A 193 -11.39 -0.82 -6.81
CA PRO A 193 -12.66 -1.46 -6.49
C PRO A 193 -13.31 -2.08 -7.72
N LYS A 194 -14.08 -3.14 -7.51
CA LYS A 194 -14.84 -3.84 -8.55
C LYS A 194 -16.21 -4.28 -8.03
N ILE A 195 -17.16 -4.49 -8.92
CA ILE A 195 -18.46 -5.10 -8.56
C ILE A 195 -18.22 -6.47 -7.92
N GLY A 196 -18.95 -6.76 -6.84
CA GLY A 196 -18.82 -7.96 -6.04
C GLY A 196 -18.02 -7.72 -4.75
N VAL A 197 -17.58 -8.82 -4.13
CA VAL A 197 -16.85 -8.78 -2.87
C VAL A 197 -15.40 -8.35 -3.11
N ASN A 198 -14.98 -7.31 -2.39
CA ASN A 198 -13.61 -6.81 -2.35
C ASN A 198 -13.04 -6.99 -0.94
N ASP A 199 -11.72 -7.13 -0.84
CA ASP A 199 -11.05 -6.91 0.43
C ASP A 199 -11.15 -5.43 0.80
N ILE A 200 -11.43 -5.14 2.08
CA ILE A 200 -11.27 -3.81 2.64
C ILE A 200 -10.26 -3.90 3.76
N THR A 201 -9.26 -3.03 3.72
CA THR A 201 -8.24 -2.94 4.75
C THR A 201 -8.02 -1.49 5.18
N ALA A 202 -7.67 -1.31 6.45
CA ALA A 202 -7.42 0.00 7.02
C ALA A 202 -6.34 -0.07 8.10
N TYR A 203 -5.63 1.04 8.30
CA TYR A 203 -4.82 1.27 9.49
C TYR A 203 -5.55 2.16 10.49
N ILE A 204 -5.30 1.92 11.77
CA ILE A 204 -5.68 2.82 12.85
C ILE A 204 -4.39 3.18 13.61
N HIS A 205 -4.11 4.47 13.70
CA HIS A 205 -3.03 5.03 14.50
C HIS A 205 -3.60 5.97 15.55
N VAL A 206 -2.91 6.14 16.64
CA VAL A 206 -3.19 7.19 17.60
C VAL A 206 -2.15 8.31 17.44
N ARG A 207 -2.57 9.56 17.52
CA ARG A 207 -1.67 10.70 17.51
C ARG A 207 -1.23 10.99 18.95
N GLU A 208 0.03 10.75 19.27
CA GLU A 208 0.62 11.13 20.55
C GLU A 208 1.12 12.58 20.52
N ASP A 209 1.75 12.98 19.42
CA ASP A 209 2.22 14.35 19.17
C ASP A 209 2.25 14.67 17.65
N ALA A 210 2.95 15.72 17.24
CA ALA A 210 3.06 16.12 15.83
C ALA A 210 3.81 15.11 14.95
N ASN A 211 4.60 14.20 15.52
CA ASN A 211 5.54 13.33 14.84
C ASN A 211 5.39 11.85 15.17
N THR A 212 4.61 11.52 16.20
CA THR A 212 4.48 10.18 16.78
C THR A 212 3.07 9.63 16.58
N PHE A 213 2.98 8.52 15.88
CA PHE A 213 1.71 7.89 15.48
C PHE A 213 1.77 6.37 15.62
N PRO A 214 1.80 5.82 16.84
CA PRO A 214 1.80 4.37 17.02
C PRO A 214 0.52 3.72 16.47
N ALA A 215 0.68 2.52 15.92
CA ALA A 215 -0.44 1.72 15.46
C ALA A 215 -1.28 1.22 16.64
N VAL A 216 -2.60 1.24 16.49
CA VAL A 216 -3.55 0.71 17.45
C VAL A 216 -3.94 -0.70 17.07
N ALA A 217 -3.87 -1.64 18.02
CA ALA A 217 -4.25 -3.03 17.83
C ALA A 217 -5.59 -3.37 18.50
N ASN A 218 -6.24 -4.44 18.02
CA ASN A 218 -7.42 -5.05 18.65
C ASN A 218 -8.66 -4.16 18.77
N PHE A 219 -8.75 -3.08 17.98
CA PHE A 219 -9.99 -2.33 17.78
C PHE A 219 -10.85 -3.01 16.70
N ARG A 220 -12.01 -2.44 16.43
CA ARG A 220 -12.90 -2.88 15.37
C ARG A 220 -13.47 -1.67 14.62
N LEU A 221 -13.61 -1.80 13.30
CA LEU A 221 -14.39 -0.87 12.48
C LEU A 221 -15.60 -1.62 11.96
N LYS A 222 -16.80 -1.29 12.50
CA LYS A 222 -18.04 -1.76 11.87
C LYS A 222 -18.21 -1.09 10.53
N LEU A 223 -18.74 -1.82 9.55
CA LEU A 223 -18.83 -1.40 8.17
C LEU A 223 -20.29 -1.45 7.66
N ASP A 224 -20.78 -0.32 7.17
CA ASP A 224 -22.08 -0.20 6.50
C ASP A 224 -21.93 0.62 5.21
N PRO A 225 -21.62 -0.03 4.06
CA PRO A 225 -21.50 0.66 2.78
C PRO A 225 -22.89 1.07 2.26
N ARG A 226 -22.99 2.32 1.83
CA ARG A 226 -24.23 2.94 1.31
C ARG A 226 -23.96 3.67 0.01
N MET A 227 -24.96 3.67 -0.87
CA MET A 227 -24.96 4.41 -2.13
C MET A 227 -25.95 5.57 -2.07
N PRO A 228 -25.51 6.81 -1.77
CA PRO A 228 -26.42 7.96 -1.57
C PRO A 228 -27.30 8.27 -2.78
N SER A 229 -26.78 8.10 -4.00
CA SER A 229 -27.53 8.33 -5.25
C SER A 229 -28.66 7.35 -5.52
N MET A 230 -28.75 6.25 -4.74
CA MET A 230 -29.75 5.18 -4.88
C MET A 230 -30.55 5.03 -3.58
N GLU A 231 -31.14 6.13 -3.09
CA GLU A 231 -31.94 6.18 -1.86
C GLU A 231 -31.18 5.58 -0.66
N ASN A 232 -29.87 5.85 -0.59
CA ASN A 232 -28.99 5.33 0.45
C ASN A 232 -28.98 3.79 0.53
N HIS A 233 -29.10 3.12 -0.64
CA HIS A 233 -29.11 1.67 -0.73
C HIS A 233 -27.88 1.04 -0.09
N SER A 234 -28.08 0.00 0.73
CA SER A 234 -26.99 -0.77 1.34
C SER A 234 -26.63 -1.99 0.50
N SER A 235 -25.42 -2.48 0.63
CA SER A 235 -25.02 -3.76 0.07
C SER A 235 -25.01 -4.88 1.11
N PRO A 236 -25.37 -6.12 0.74
CA PRO A 236 -25.32 -7.27 1.64
C PRO A 236 -23.91 -7.89 1.70
N ASN A 237 -23.71 -8.83 2.64
CA ASN A 237 -22.51 -9.67 2.73
C ASN A 237 -21.19 -8.90 3.01
N ASN A 238 -21.29 -7.82 3.76
CA ASN A 238 -20.12 -7.11 4.27
C ASN A 238 -19.60 -7.79 5.54
N VAL A 239 -18.31 -7.63 5.80
CA VAL A 239 -17.65 -8.09 7.02
C VAL A 239 -16.91 -6.91 7.64
N ASP A 240 -17.19 -6.65 8.91
CA ASP A 240 -16.51 -5.62 9.69
C ASP A 240 -14.98 -5.82 9.66
N LEU A 241 -14.23 -4.73 9.77
CA LEU A 241 -12.78 -4.83 9.83
C LEU A 241 -12.35 -5.15 11.26
N THR A 242 -11.59 -6.22 11.40
CA THR A 242 -10.97 -6.68 12.65
C THR A 242 -9.46 -6.72 12.51
N TRP A 243 -8.76 -6.65 13.64
CA TRP A 243 -7.31 -6.66 13.69
C TRP A 243 -6.73 -7.99 13.23
N ASP A 244 -5.85 -7.94 12.24
CA ASP A 244 -4.99 -9.05 11.83
C ASP A 244 -3.61 -8.86 12.49
N ALA A 245 -3.28 -9.72 13.46
CA ALA A 245 -2.03 -9.61 14.22
C ALA A 245 -0.80 -10.02 13.40
N THR A 246 -0.96 -10.78 12.32
CA THR A 246 0.14 -11.21 11.44
C THR A 246 0.61 -10.05 10.58
N ASP A 247 -0.32 -9.40 9.90
CA ASP A 247 -0.01 -8.31 8.98
C ASP A 247 -0.11 -6.93 9.64
N LYS A 248 -0.56 -6.88 10.91
CA LYS A 248 -0.75 -5.65 11.71
C LYS A 248 -1.62 -4.61 10.99
N ILE A 249 -2.73 -5.06 10.44
CA ILE A 249 -3.70 -4.26 9.69
C ILE A 249 -5.13 -4.69 10.04
N TYR A 250 -6.11 -3.82 9.85
CA TYR A 250 -7.52 -4.17 9.96
C TYR A 250 -8.04 -4.72 8.64
N ARG A 251 -8.70 -5.89 8.67
CA ARG A 251 -9.24 -6.56 7.49
C ARG A 251 -10.73 -6.85 7.63
N GLY A 252 -11.45 -6.66 6.52
CA GLY A 252 -12.86 -6.97 6.36
C GLY A 252 -13.20 -7.28 4.91
N LYS A 253 -14.49 -7.29 4.60
CA LYS A 253 -15.01 -7.43 3.24
C LYS A 253 -16.06 -6.38 2.95
N VAL A 254 -15.99 -5.77 1.78
CA VAL A 254 -17.02 -4.89 1.24
C VAL A 254 -17.55 -5.46 -0.06
N ASN A 255 -18.87 -5.50 -0.20
CA ASN A 255 -19.52 -5.97 -1.41
C ASN A 255 -20.14 -4.77 -2.15
N PHE A 256 -19.64 -4.46 -3.35
CA PHE A 256 -20.24 -3.45 -4.21
C PHE A 256 -21.21 -4.10 -5.19
N THR A 257 -22.49 -3.74 -5.13
CA THR A 257 -23.51 -4.33 -6.01
C THR A 257 -23.53 -3.69 -7.40
N MET A 258 -22.95 -2.51 -7.55
CA MET A 258 -22.84 -1.76 -8.80
C MET A 258 -21.71 -0.74 -8.77
N THR A 259 -21.36 -0.17 -9.90
CA THR A 259 -20.44 0.98 -10.00
C THR A 259 -21.10 2.26 -9.52
N GLY A 260 -20.30 3.28 -9.19
CA GLY A 260 -20.73 4.61 -8.77
C GLY A 260 -20.15 5.01 -7.42
N TYR A 261 -20.72 6.04 -6.83
CA TYR A 261 -20.24 6.62 -5.58
C TYR A 261 -20.80 5.89 -4.35
N TRP A 262 -19.89 5.39 -3.52
CA TRP A 262 -20.19 4.70 -2.26
C TRP A 262 -19.62 5.46 -1.06
N LYS A 263 -20.40 5.55 0.01
CA LYS A 263 -19.92 5.87 1.37
C LYS A 263 -19.73 4.58 2.14
N LEU A 264 -18.52 4.33 2.59
CA LEU A 264 -18.17 3.23 3.48
C LEU A 264 -18.31 3.74 4.91
N ASN A 265 -19.54 3.74 5.44
CA ASN A 265 -19.83 4.20 6.79
C ASN A 265 -19.18 3.27 7.80
N LEU A 266 -18.53 3.84 8.81
CA LEU A 266 -17.77 3.13 9.82
C LEU A 266 -18.21 3.53 11.23
N ILE A 267 -18.01 2.61 12.19
CA ILE A 267 -18.04 2.91 13.62
C ILE A 267 -16.77 2.36 14.23
N LEU A 268 -15.97 3.22 14.82
CA LEU A 268 -14.75 2.87 15.55
C LEU A 268 -15.12 2.36 16.95
N GLN A 269 -14.71 1.14 17.26
CA GLN A 269 -14.92 0.52 18.58
C GLN A 269 -13.56 0.10 19.17
N ASN A 270 -13.42 0.29 20.50
CA ASN A 270 -12.26 -0.17 21.24
C ASN A 270 -12.30 -1.71 21.49
N GLN A 271 -11.33 -2.23 22.21
CA GLN A 271 -11.22 -3.67 22.53
C GLN A 271 -12.42 -4.17 23.38
N GLN A 272 -13.08 -3.31 24.14
CA GLN A 272 -14.25 -3.63 24.95
C GLN A 272 -15.56 -3.59 24.16
N GLY A 273 -15.50 -3.15 22.88
CA GLY A 273 -16.65 -2.97 22.01
C GLY A 273 -17.39 -1.65 22.22
N GLU A 274 -16.83 -0.73 23.01
CA GLU A 274 -17.37 0.60 23.21
C GLU A 274 -17.17 1.45 21.95
N THR A 275 -18.20 2.16 21.55
CA THR A 275 -18.13 3.06 20.40
C THR A 275 -17.37 4.32 20.78
N LEU A 276 -16.23 4.52 20.12
CA LEU A 276 -15.37 5.70 20.26
C LEU A 276 -15.80 6.81 19.31
N TYR A 277 -16.13 6.48 18.06
CA TYR A 277 -16.50 7.46 17.05
C TYR A 277 -17.33 6.81 15.93
N GLY A 278 -18.15 7.63 15.24
CA GLY A 278 -19.07 7.15 14.24
C GLY A 278 -20.42 6.79 14.82
N ASN A 279 -21.41 6.64 13.96
CA ASN A 279 -22.80 6.33 14.32
C ASN A 279 -23.43 5.41 13.27
N ALA A 280 -24.49 4.70 13.68
CA ALA A 280 -25.25 3.88 12.75
C ALA A 280 -26.00 4.75 11.72
N VAL A 281 -26.09 4.26 10.50
CA VAL A 281 -26.97 4.83 9.47
C VAL A 281 -28.39 4.37 9.74
N THR A 282 -29.32 5.33 9.78
CA THR A 282 -30.76 5.11 9.98
C THR A 282 -31.57 5.94 8.98
N ASP A 283 -32.88 5.89 9.03
CA ASP A 283 -33.73 6.72 8.16
C ASP A 283 -33.54 8.22 8.44
N GLU A 284 -33.18 8.60 9.70
CA GLU A 284 -32.92 10.00 10.08
C GLU A 284 -31.45 10.40 9.93
N VAL A 285 -30.53 9.43 9.85
CA VAL A 285 -29.10 9.64 9.80
C VAL A 285 -28.53 8.99 8.53
N GLU A 286 -28.39 9.77 7.47
CA GLU A 286 -27.99 9.28 6.14
C GLU A 286 -26.54 8.75 6.06
N ALA A 287 -25.66 9.19 6.95
CA ALA A 287 -24.25 8.76 6.97
C ALA A 287 -23.66 8.81 8.38
N SER A 288 -22.71 7.91 8.65
CA SER A 288 -21.88 8.01 9.85
C SER A 288 -20.99 9.26 9.79
N SER A 289 -20.65 9.82 10.93
CA SER A 289 -19.59 10.86 11.03
C SER A 289 -18.20 10.32 10.62
N LEU A 290 -18.01 9.00 10.70
CA LEU A 290 -16.82 8.30 10.25
C LEU A 290 -17.14 7.52 8.96
N PHE A 291 -16.62 7.95 7.82
CA PHE A 291 -16.78 7.23 6.55
C PHE A 291 -15.60 7.48 5.61
N PHE A 292 -15.33 6.50 4.76
CA PHE A 292 -14.51 6.67 3.56
C PHE A 292 -15.41 6.82 2.32
N GLU A 293 -14.82 7.29 1.24
CA GLU A 293 -15.47 7.43 -0.05
C GLU A 293 -14.75 6.55 -1.09
N VAL A 294 -15.55 5.92 -1.94
CA VAL A 294 -15.05 5.12 -3.07
C VAL A 294 -15.97 5.37 -4.26
N GLU A 295 -15.38 5.70 -5.41
CA GLU A 295 -16.13 5.89 -6.66
C GLU A 295 -15.41 5.19 -7.82
N PHE A 296 -16.13 4.41 -8.64
CA PHE A 296 -15.55 3.64 -9.74
C PHE A 296 -16.59 3.25 -10.81
#